data_d22aeb614cdba57a80656f3fd963125c
#
_entry.id   d22aeb614cdba57a80656f3fd963125c
#
_cell.length_a   1.000
_cell.length_b   1.000
_cell.length_c   1.000
_cell.angle_alpha   90.00
_cell.angle_beta   90.00
_cell.angle_gamma   90.00
#
_symmetry.space_group_name_H-M   'P 1'
#
loop_
_entity.id
_entity.type
_entity.pdbx_description
1 polymer ?
#
loop_
_entity_poly.entity_id
_entity_poly.type
_entity_poly.pdbx_seq_one_letter_code
_entity_poly.pdbx_strand_id
1 'polypeptide(L)'
;TESGGVLYRGQSLILSVEAEGRNLSYQWQKNGVDLSAGTSATYTITQADPSLHDGNYSVVVSNIFGNISTSGVILSIIDVNSSFAGQTFHVKSAANMELIWVPSGSFLMGSPVGETGRFGDDEIEHNVSITNGFFLGKFEVTQAQYFSVLGGNPSDFINSQNPVENVSWLDVNSTFLPILNEQEQTNGNLPVGWNYVLPTEAEWEYACRAGSTTAYSFGNSISSSLANYSDYYSERTSLVGSFSQNTFGFYDMHGNVSEWVNDWVYYDIHDAPENFYTDANQSDPLGPSSGTNKIIKGGSHSKTENFLRSAAKDWRALGAKDNKIGFRLALKKSL
;
A
#
# COMPACT_ATOMS: atom_id res chain seq x y z
N THR A 1 -10.59 -13.47 -25.41
CA THR A 1 -10.25 -14.09 -24.12
C THR A 1 -10.72 -13.20 -23.01
N GLU A 2 -11.72 -13.67 -22.33
CA GLU A 2 -12.56 -12.91 -21.42
C GLU A 2 -12.05 -13.10 -20.00
N SER A 3 -11.33 -12.13 -19.50
CA SER A 3 -11.20 -11.95 -18.06
C SER A 3 -11.98 -10.69 -17.70
N GLY A 4 -12.97 -10.81 -16.79
CA GLY A 4 -13.63 -9.65 -16.22
C GLY A 4 -12.59 -8.68 -15.69
N GLY A 5 -12.72 -7.39 -16.01
CA GLY A 5 -11.77 -6.36 -15.62
C GLY A 5 -12.25 -5.60 -14.39
N VAL A 6 -11.32 -5.30 -13.49
CA VAL A 6 -11.53 -4.29 -12.46
C VAL A 6 -11.07 -2.95 -13.01
N LEU A 7 -11.90 -1.93 -12.89
CA LEU A 7 -11.63 -0.56 -13.29
C LEU A 7 -11.85 0.35 -12.07
N TYR A 8 -11.12 1.43 -11.97
CA TYR A 8 -11.34 2.40 -10.89
C TYR A 8 -12.15 3.59 -11.37
N ARG A 9 -12.92 4.21 -10.46
CA ARG A 9 -13.68 5.43 -10.76
C ARG A 9 -12.79 6.47 -11.45
N GLY A 10 -13.28 7.02 -12.55
CA GLY A 10 -12.58 8.03 -13.35
C GLY A 10 -11.64 7.49 -14.43
N GLN A 11 -11.33 6.19 -14.43
CA GLN A 11 -10.53 5.59 -15.51
C GLN A 11 -11.35 5.44 -16.79
N SER A 12 -10.65 5.29 -17.93
CA SER A 12 -11.25 5.00 -19.22
C SER A 12 -11.00 3.55 -19.65
N LEU A 13 -11.94 2.99 -20.40
CA LEU A 13 -11.85 1.64 -20.97
C LEU A 13 -12.43 1.62 -22.38
N ILE A 14 -11.79 0.90 -23.29
CA ILE A 14 -12.33 0.58 -24.60
C ILE A 14 -12.63 -0.92 -24.64
N LEU A 15 -13.89 -1.26 -24.80
CA LEU A 15 -14.32 -2.61 -25.13
C LEU A 15 -14.28 -2.76 -26.66
N SER A 16 -13.77 -3.88 -27.18
CA SER A 16 -13.67 -4.15 -28.61
C SER A 16 -14.14 -5.57 -28.93
N VAL A 17 -14.67 -5.72 -30.14
CA VAL A 17 -14.99 -7.03 -30.71
C VAL A 17 -14.37 -7.14 -32.10
N GLU A 18 -13.81 -8.31 -32.38
CA GLU A 18 -13.35 -8.66 -33.73
C GLU A 18 -14.39 -9.61 -34.35
N ALA A 19 -14.85 -9.29 -35.56
CA ALA A 19 -15.82 -10.10 -36.29
C ALA A 19 -15.49 -10.06 -37.78
N GLU A 20 -15.64 -11.18 -38.43
CA GLU A 20 -15.48 -11.32 -39.89
C GLU A 20 -16.82 -11.41 -40.59
N GLY A 21 -16.98 -10.72 -41.71
CA GLY A 21 -18.21 -10.71 -42.51
C GLY A 21 -18.36 -9.46 -43.37
N ARG A 22 -19.42 -9.42 -44.17
CA ARG A 22 -19.78 -8.25 -44.99
C ARG A 22 -20.98 -7.52 -44.39
N ASN A 23 -20.91 -6.18 -44.43
CA ASN A 23 -21.99 -5.30 -43.96
C ASN A 23 -22.43 -5.60 -42.52
N LEU A 24 -21.41 -5.72 -41.62
CA LEU A 24 -21.67 -5.96 -40.20
C LEU A 24 -22.20 -4.69 -39.53
N SER A 25 -23.16 -4.89 -38.64
CA SER A 25 -23.64 -3.90 -37.67
C SER A 25 -23.45 -4.42 -36.27
N TYR A 26 -23.24 -3.52 -35.31
CA TYR A 26 -22.93 -3.83 -33.94
C TYR A 26 -23.96 -3.17 -33.02
N GLN A 27 -24.27 -3.85 -31.92
CA GLN A 27 -25.05 -3.27 -30.81
C GLN A 27 -24.51 -3.77 -29.49
N TRP A 28 -23.83 -2.90 -28.78
CA TRP A 28 -23.38 -3.16 -27.42
C TRP A 28 -24.55 -3.12 -26.45
N GLN A 29 -24.53 -4.01 -25.49
CA GLN A 29 -25.53 -4.15 -24.44
C GLN A 29 -24.87 -4.12 -23.08
N LYS A 30 -25.55 -3.57 -22.09
CA LYS A 30 -25.20 -3.67 -20.67
C LYS A 30 -26.35 -4.35 -19.94
N ASN A 31 -26.06 -5.47 -19.26
CA ASN A 31 -27.07 -6.29 -18.58
C ASN A 31 -28.26 -6.67 -19.50
N GLY A 32 -27.95 -6.90 -20.78
CA GLY A 32 -28.97 -7.22 -21.80
C GLY A 32 -29.77 -6.05 -22.36
N VAL A 33 -29.44 -4.83 -21.96
CA VAL A 33 -30.09 -3.61 -22.45
C VAL A 33 -29.16 -2.87 -23.44
N ASP A 34 -29.69 -2.46 -24.57
CA ASP A 34 -28.99 -1.78 -25.65
C ASP A 34 -28.41 -0.44 -25.17
N LEU A 35 -27.14 -0.21 -25.48
CA LEU A 35 -26.46 1.05 -25.23
C LEU A 35 -26.61 1.96 -26.46
N SER A 36 -27.16 3.15 -26.28
CA SER A 36 -27.48 4.08 -27.36
C SER A 36 -26.28 4.49 -28.22
N ALA A 37 -25.09 4.58 -27.62
CA ALA A 37 -23.82 4.85 -28.32
C ALA A 37 -23.08 3.58 -28.75
N GLY A 38 -23.67 2.39 -28.59
CA GLY A 38 -23.01 1.10 -28.74
C GLY A 38 -23.10 0.49 -30.14
N THR A 39 -23.00 1.29 -31.21
CA THR A 39 -23.24 0.83 -32.61
C THR A 39 -21.96 0.62 -33.42
N SER A 40 -20.79 0.62 -32.81
CA SER A 40 -19.48 0.39 -33.45
C SER A 40 -18.83 -0.89 -32.94
N ALA A 41 -17.78 -1.36 -33.62
CA ALA A 41 -16.99 -2.49 -33.16
C ALA A 41 -16.30 -2.24 -31.81
N THR A 42 -16.24 -0.97 -31.37
CA THR A 42 -15.71 -0.56 -30.08
C THR A 42 -16.76 0.22 -29.28
N TYR A 43 -16.73 0.07 -27.97
CA TYR A 43 -17.50 0.88 -27.02
C TYR A 43 -16.55 1.47 -25.98
N THR A 44 -16.58 2.80 -25.78
CA THR A 44 -15.67 3.52 -24.92
C THR A 44 -16.37 4.04 -23.68
N ILE A 45 -15.82 3.72 -22.53
CA ILE A 45 -16.15 4.34 -21.23
C ILE A 45 -15.03 5.36 -20.95
N THR A 46 -15.35 6.66 -20.95
CA THR A 46 -14.33 7.72 -20.78
C THR A 46 -14.05 8.07 -19.33
N GLN A 47 -15.03 7.90 -18.44
CA GLN A 47 -14.94 8.12 -17.01
C GLN A 47 -15.78 7.05 -16.30
N ALA A 48 -15.13 6.03 -15.81
CA ALA A 48 -15.80 4.94 -15.11
C ALA A 48 -16.49 5.43 -13.83
N ASP A 49 -17.75 5.06 -13.65
CA ASP A 49 -18.54 5.33 -12.45
C ASP A 49 -19.30 4.06 -12.07
N PRO A 50 -19.17 3.55 -10.83
CA PRO A 50 -19.81 2.30 -10.42
C PRO A 50 -21.33 2.33 -10.60
N SER A 51 -21.97 3.46 -10.30
CA SER A 51 -23.44 3.60 -10.42
C SER A 51 -23.94 3.55 -11.86
N LEU A 52 -23.10 3.88 -12.84
CA LEU A 52 -23.43 3.96 -14.25
C LEU A 52 -22.89 2.82 -15.07
N HIS A 53 -21.69 2.30 -14.73
CA HIS A 53 -20.93 1.45 -15.62
C HIS A 53 -20.66 0.04 -15.07
N ASP A 54 -20.96 -0.27 -13.80
CA ASP A 54 -20.93 -1.67 -13.32
C ASP A 54 -21.93 -2.52 -14.10
N GLY A 55 -21.52 -3.70 -14.51
CA GLY A 55 -22.44 -4.63 -15.15
C GLY A 55 -21.79 -5.59 -16.14
N ASN A 56 -22.65 -6.38 -16.78
CA ASN A 56 -22.26 -7.37 -17.78
C ASN A 56 -22.41 -6.77 -19.18
N TYR A 57 -21.31 -6.66 -19.92
CA TYR A 57 -21.25 -6.10 -21.26
C TYR A 57 -21.16 -7.21 -22.31
N SER A 58 -22.05 -7.14 -23.31
CA SER A 58 -22.04 -8.02 -24.48
C SER A 58 -22.27 -7.22 -25.75
N VAL A 59 -21.94 -7.77 -26.90
CA VAL A 59 -22.24 -7.16 -28.20
C VAL A 59 -22.96 -8.15 -29.11
N VAL A 60 -24.00 -7.65 -29.76
CA VAL A 60 -24.69 -8.34 -30.87
C VAL A 60 -24.08 -7.85 -32.17
N VAL A 61 -23.55 -8.76 -32.97
CA VAL A 61 -23.05 -8.50 -34.31
C VAL A 61 -24.04 -9.12 -35.32
N SER A 62 -24.48 -8.31 -36.30
CA SER A 62 -25.54 -8.70 -37.24
C SER A 62 -25.17 -8.38 -38.66
N ASN A 63 -25.78 -9.10 -39.60
CA ASN A 63 -25.84 -8.77 -41.03
C ASN A 63 -27.15 -9.32 -41.63
N ILE A 64 -27.30 -9.26 -42.95
CA ILE A 64 -28.50 -9.74 -43.68
C ILE A 64 -28.78 -11.25 -43.52
N PHE A 65 -27.80 -12.02 -43.01
CA PHE A 65 -27.94 -13.48 -42.85
C PHE A 65 -28.27 -13.90 -41.42
N GLY A 66 -28.16 -12.97 -40.45
CA GLY A 66 -28.47 -13.26 -39.06
C GLY A 66 -27.63 -12.44 -38.08
N ASN A 67 -27.68 -12.84 -36.82
CA ASN A 67 -26.94 -12.20 -35.73
C ASN A 67 -26.23 -13.24 -34.85
N ILE A 68 -25.23 -12.81 -34.14
CA ILE A 68 -24.51 -13.55 -33.11
C ILE A 68 -24.23 -12.62 -31.94
N SER A 69 -24.34 -13.12 -30.72
CA SER A 69 -23.97 -12.37 -29.50
C SER A 69 -22.72 -12.96 -28.88
N THR A 70 -21.85 -12.10 -28.32
CA THR A 70 -20.75 -12.58 -27.48
C THR A 70 -21.26 -13.05 -26.12
N SER A 71 -20.49 -13.92 -25.46
CA SER A 71 -20.59 -14.08 -24.01
C SER A 71 -20.32 -12.73 -23.34
N GLY A 72 -20.99 -12.45 -22.21
CA GLY A 72 -20.82 -11.18 -21.53
C GLY A 72 -19.50 -11.10 -20.74
N VAL A 73 -18.93 -9.90 -20.66
CA VAL A 73 -17.80 -9.57 -19.79
C VAL A 73 -18.29 -8.74 -18.60
N ILE A 74 -18.02 -9.20 -17.38
CA ILE A 74 -18.39 -8.48 -16.17
C ILE A 74 -17.35 -7.38 -15.93
N LEU A 75 -17.81 -6.14 -15.89
CA LEU A 75 -17.02 -4.98 -15.49
C LEU A 75 -17.43 -4.57 -14.08
N SER A 76 -16.46 -4.51 -13.17
CA SER A 76 -16.61 -4.02 -11.80
C SER A 76 -15.79 -2.75 -11.61
N ILE A 77 -16.43 -1.67 -11.16
CA ILE A 77 -15.79 -0.39 -10.95
C ILE A 77 -15.64 -0.14 -9.45
N ILE A 78 -14.39 -0.02 -9.00
CA ILE A 78 -14.07 0.30 -7.61
C ILE A 78 -14.06 1.81 -7.43
N ASP A 79 -14.87 2.31 -6.50
CA ASP A 79 -14.77 3.67 -6.02
C ASP A 79 -13.88 3.73 -4.78
N VAL A 80 -12.61 4.05 -4.99
CA VAL A 80 -11.65 4.17 -3.88
C VAL A 80 -12.02 5.27 -2.87
N ASN A 81 -12.89 6.21 -3.22
CA ASN A 81 -13.37 7.23 -2.29
C ASN A 81 -14.47 6.69 -1.35
N SER A 82 -15.10 5.56 -1.68
CA SER A 82 -16.06 4.86 -0.85
C SER A 82 -15.51 3.54 -0.30
N SER A 83 -14.18 3.40 -0.23
CA SER A 83 -13.52 2.20 0.27
C SER A 83 -13.84 1.94 1.76
N PHE A 84 -13.88 0.69 2.15
CA PHE A 84 -14.21 0.24 3.52
C PHE A 84 -13.09 -0.62 4.09
N ALA A 85 -13.02 -0.70 5.42
CA ALA A 85 -11.99 -1.47 6.12
C ALA A 85 -11.88 -2.91 5.58
N GLY A 86 -10.65 -3.35 5.31
CA GLY A 86 -10.36 -4.69 4.77
C GLY A 86 -10.49 -4.83 3.25
N GLN A 87 -10.91 -3.79 2.53
CA GLN A 87 -10.88 -3.80 1.06
C GLN A 87 -9.44 -3.92 0.57
N THR A 88 -9.20 -4.81 -0.40
CA THR A 88 -7.87 -5.05 -0.98
C THR A 88 -7.73 -4.37 -2.34
N PHE A 89 -6.59 -3.75 -2.56
CA PHE A 89 -6.13 -3.21 -3.82
C PHE A 89 -4.92 -4.01 -4.30
N HIS A 90 -4.82 -4.31 -5.60
CA HIS A 90 -3.72 -5.10 -6.17
C HIS A 90 -2.84 -4.26 -7.09
N VAL A 91 -1.54 -4.18 -6.77
CA VAL A 91 -0.52 -3.50 -7.55
C VAL A 91 0.01 -4.46 -8.61
N LYS A 92 -0.51 -4.37 -9.83
CA LYS A 92 -0.26 -5.37 -10.88
C LYS A 92 1.19 -5.40 -11.36
N SER A 93 1.81 -4.24 -11.55
CA SER A 93 3.21 -4.14 -11.98
C SER A 93 4.20 -4.60 -10.90
N ALA A 94 3.77 -4.66 -9.63
CA ALA A 94 4.55 -5.18 -8.53
C ALA A 94 4.12 -6.62 -8.15
N ALA A 95 4.12 -7.55 -9.11
CA ALA A 95 3.78 -8.95 -8.92
C ALA A 95 2.45 -9.17 -8.14
N ASN A 96 1.45 -8.35 -8.45
CA ASN A 96 0.13 -8.38 -7.83
C ASN A 96 0.15 -8.17 -6.31
N MET A 97 1.02 -7.28 -5.81
CA MET A 97 1.13 -6.91 -4.39
C MET A 97 -0.22 -6.49 -3.82
N GLU A 98 -0.53 -6.97 -2.63
CA GLU A 98 -1.77 -6.63 -1.93
C GLU A 98 -1.60 -5.42 -1.01
N LEU A 99 -2.46 -4.43 -1.17
CA LEU A 99 -2.63 -3.31 -0.24
C LEU A 99 -4.00 -3.42 0.41
N ILE A 100 -4.12 -3.11 1.70
CA ILE A 100 -5.37 -3.12 2.45
C ILE A 100 -5.80 -1.69 2.77
N TRP A 101 -7.10 -1.41 2.68
CA TRP A 101 -7.68 -0.13 3.05
C TRP A 101 -7.60 0.13 4.54
N VAL A 102 -7.00 1.26 4.92
CA VAL A 102 -7.00 1.84 6.26
C VAL A 102 -8.04 2.97 6.29
N PRO A 103 -9.12 2.87 7.07
CA PRO A 103 -10.11 3.93 7.14
C PRO A 103 -9.57 5.16 7.85
N SER A 104 -10.15 6.33 7.57
CA SER A 104 -9.94 7.52 8.38
C SER A 104 -10.36 7.28 9.83
N GLY A 105 -9.70 7.95 10.77
CA GLY A 105 -9.98 7.78 12.20
C GLY A 105 -8.98 8.53 13.06
N SER A 106 -9.08 8.35 14.37
CA SER A 106 -8.17 8.98 15.33
C SER A 106 -7.61 7.94 16.28
N PHE A 107 -6.39 8.15 16.73
CA PHE A 107 -5.72 7.28 17.69
C PHE A 107 -4.78 8.08 18.59
N LEU A 108 -4.35 7.44 19.68
CA LEU A 108 -3.31 7.97 20.55
C LEU A 108 -1.95 7.48 20.02
N MET A 109 -1.19 8.38 19.43
CA MET A 109 0.16 8.13 18.92
C MET A 109 1.17 8.30 20.04
N GLY A 110 2.25 7.53 20.03
CA GLY A 110 3.27 7.56 21.07
C GLY A 110 3.04 6.51 22.16
N SER A 111 3.73 6.63 23.29
CA SER A 111 3.65 5.67 24.39
C SER A 111 3.54 6.34 25.75
N PRO A 112 2.78 5.75 26.72
CA PRO A 112 2.66 6.28 28.06
C PRO A 112 4.01 6.24 28.80
N VAL A 113 4.22 7.19 29.70
CA VAL A 113 5.48 7.33 30.48
C VAL A 113 5.90 6.04 31.19
N GLY A 114 4.93 5.19 31.55
CA GLY A 114 5.17 3.91 32.22
C GLY A 114 5.38 2.71 31.30
N GLU A 115 5.39 2.87 29.98
CA GLU A 115 5.56 1.75 29.05
C GLU A 115 6.98 1.19 29.12
N THR A 116 7.10 -0.12 29.32
CA THR A 116 8.40 -0.79 29.36
C THR A 116 9.15 -0.64 28.03
N GLY A 117 10.39 -0.18 28.09
CA GLY A 117 11.23 -0.02 26.90
C GLY A 117 10.99 1.27 26.11
N ARG A 118 10.24 2.22 26.67
CA ARG A 118 10.02 3.56 26.11
C ARG A 118 11.34 4.32 25.93
N PHE A 119 11.49 5.01 24.79
CA PHE A 119 12.67 5.81 24.45
C PHE A 119 12.52 7.31 24.82
N GLY A 120 11.88 7.60 25.95
CA GLY A 120 11.81 8.96 26.49
C GLY A 120 10.87 9.87 25.71
N ASP A 121 11.32 11.12 25.49
CA ASP A 121 10.48 12.16 24.89
C ASP A 121 10.26 12.02 23.38
N ASP A 122 10.93 11.07 22.74
CA ASP A 122 10.67 10.75 21.32
C ASP A 122 9.30 10.11 21.07
N GLU A 123 8.61 9.69 22.13
CA GLU A 123 7.35 8.97 22.08
C GLU A 123 6.27 9.66 22.94
N ILE A 124 6.19 11.00 22.93
CA ILE A 124 5.13 11.73 23.67
C ILE A 124 3.76 11.32 23.15
N GLU A 125 2.88 10.90 24.06
CA GLU A 125 1.49 10.58 23.72
C GLU A 125 0.73 11.85 23.30
N HIS A 126 0.06 11.79 22.16
CA HIS A 126 -0.82 12.85 21.66
C HIS A 126 -1.88 12.27 20.71
N ASN A 127 -3.01 12.95 20.58
CA ASN A 127 -4.05 12.52 19.67
C ASN A 127 -3.71 12.88 18.22
N VAL A 128 -3.81 11.91 17.33
CA VAL A 128 -3.66 12.07 15.90
C VAL A 128 -4.93 11.68 15.18
N SER A 129 -5.36 12.52 14.24
CA SER A 129 -6.48 12.23 13.33
C SER A 129 -5.93 11.99 11.92
N ILE A 130 -6.20 10.82 11.37
CA ILE A 130 -6.01 10.50 9.95
C ILE A 130 -7.31 10.86 9.24
N THR A 131 -7.32 11.99 8.53
CA THR A 131 -8.56 12.56 7.99
C THR A 131 -9.02 11.87 6.70
N ASN A 132 -8.10 11.30 5.94
CA ASN A 132 -8.39 10.57 4.72
C ASN A 132 -7.91 9.12 4.85
N GLY A 133 -8.77 8.17 4.48
CA GLY A 133 -8.35 6.78 4.37
C GLY A 133 -7.34 6.60 3.23
N PHE A 134 -6.55 5.54 3.33
CA PHE A 134 -5.50 5.20 2.37
C PHE A 134 -5.35 3.68 2.27
N PHE A 135 -4.70 3.18 1.23
CA PHE A 135 -4.27 1.80 1.18
C PHE A 135 -2.83 1.67 1.69
N LEU A 136 -2.56 0.60 2.44
CA LEU A 136 -1.22 0.27 2.93
C LEU A 136 -0.87 -1.17 2.56
N GLY A 137 0.40 -1.43 2.27
CA GLY A 137 0.92 -2.77 1.98
C GLY A 137 0.56 -3.76 3.09
N LYS A 138 -0.13 -4.85 2.72
CA LYS A 138 -0.48 -5.94 3.65
C LYS A 138 0.75 -6.53 4.32
N PHE A 139 1.84 -6.58 3.58
CA PHE A 139 3.17 -7.04 3.96
C PHE A 139 4.21 -5.98 3.63
N GLU A 140 5.43 -6.16 4.10
CA GLU A 140 6.62 -5.51 3.56
C GLU A 140 6.75 -5.85 2.06
N VAL A 141 7.34 -4.98 1.27
CA VAL A 141 7.60 -5.25 -0.16
C VAL A 141 8.56 -6.43 -0.27
N THR A 142 8.17 -7.48 -0.98
CA THR A 142 9.01 -8.66 -1.16
C THR A 142 10.08 -8.46 -2.24
N GLN A 143 11.12 -9.29 -2.21
CA GLN A 143 12.17 -9.29 -3.23
C GLN A 143 11.61 -9.55 -4.64
N ALA A 144 10.61 -10.44 -4.78
CA ALA A 144 9.94 -10.68 -6.06
C ALA A 144 9.20 -9.44 -6.56
N GLN A 145 8.52 -8.72 -5.67
CA GLN A 145 7.80 -7.48 -6.00
C GLN A 145 8.75 -6.36 -6.41
N TYR A 146 9.83 -6.17 -5.66
CA TYR A 146 10.87 -5.20 -5.99
C TYR A 146 11.53 -5.53 -7.34
N PHE A 147 11.87 -6.81 -7.57
CA PHE A 147 12.45 -7.27 -8.83
C PHE A 147 11.51 -7.05 -10.02
N SER A 148 10.20 -7.26 -9.86
CA SER A 148 9.22 -7.07 -10.95
C SER A 148 9.15 -5.61 -11.43
N VAL A 149 9.45 -4.64 -10.55
CA VAL A 149 9.46 -3.21 -10.89
C VAL A 149 10.79 -2.76 -11.48
N LEU A 150 11.92 -3.19 -10.88
CA LEU A 150 13.26 -2.67 -11.21
C LEU A 150 14.18 -3.65 -11.93
N GLY A 151 13.84 -4.94 -12.02
CA GLY A 151 14.67 -5.97 -12.64
C GLY A 151 15.93 -6.34 -11.86
N GLY A 152 16.08 -5.87 -10.62
CA GLY A 152 17.21 -6.16 -9.74
C GLY A 152 16.77 -6.53 -8.32
N ASN A 153 17.65 -7.15 -7.54
CA ASN A 153 17.42 -7.47 -6.13
C ASN A 153 18.67 -7.13 -5.30
N PRO A 154 18.61 -6.11 -4.41
CA PRO A 154 19.76 -5.68 -3.61
C PRO A 154 19.97 -6.49 -2.33
N SER A 155 19.07 -7.41 -2.00
CA SER A 155 18.99 -8.07 -0.71
C SER A 155 20.17 -9.02 -0.46
N ASP A 156 20.60 -9.12 0.79
CA ASP A 156 21.62 -10.08 1.25
C ASP A 156 21.01 -11.46 1.55
N PHE A 157 19.82 -11.51 2.14
CA PHE A 157 19.13 -12.75 2.50
C PHE A 157 18.20 -13.22 1.38
N ILE A 158 18.76 -13.83 0.35
CA ILE A 158 18.05 -14.13 -0.90
C ILE A 158 16.93 -15.16 -0.71
N ASN A 159 15.70 -14.69 -0.88
CA ASN A 159 14.48 -15.49 -1.04
C ASN A 159 13.36 -14.58 -1.60
N SER A 160 12.74 -14.95 -2.71
CA SER A 160 11.76 -14.14 -3.42
C SER A 160 10.57 -13.69 -2.55
N GLN A 161 10.22 -14.45 -1.52
CA GLN A 161 9.10 -14.16 -0.60
C GLN A 161 9.55 -13.50 0.72
N ASN A 162 10.83 -13.26 0.91
CA ASN A 162 11.31 -12.43 2.01
C ASN A 162 11.10 -10.97 1.67
N PRO A 163 11.07 -10.05 2.66
CA PRO A 163 11.10 -8.63 2.37
C PRO A 163 12.36 -8.26 1.58
N VAL A 164 12.26 -7.29 0.70
CA VAL A 164 13.45 -6.66 0.14
C VAL A 164 14.12 -5.86 1.25
N GLU A 165 15.44 -6.00 1.36
CA GLU A 165 16.27 -5.25 2.30
C GLU A 165 17.52 -4.71 1.59
N ASN A 166 18.38 -4.01 2.31
CA ASN A 166 19.56 -3.35 1.75
C ASN A 166 19.20 -2.25 0.73
N VAL A 167 18.07 -1.60 0.96
CA VAL A 167 17.54 -0.47 0.19
C VAL A 167 17.61 0.81 1.02
N SER A 168 18.07 1.89 0.42
CA SER A 168 18.05 3.23 1.04
C SER A 168 16.71 3.92 0.80
N TRP A 169 16.41 4.95 1.58
CA TRP A 169 15.25 5.80 1.34
C TRP A 169 15.29 6.41 -0.07
N LEU A 170 16.47 6.78 -0.56
CA LEU A 170 16.66 7.31 -1.91
C LEU A 170 16.35 6.26 -2.99
N ASP A 171 16.75 5.00 -2.82
CA ASP A 171 16.40 3.92 -3.76
C ASP A 171 14.88 3.74 -3.86
N VAL A 172 14.19 3.84 -2.72
CA VAL A 172 12.73 3.71 -2.67
C VAL A 172 12.06 4.94 -3.27
N ASN A 173 12.33 6.13 -2.70
CA ASN A 173 11.58 7.35 -3.01
C ASN A 173 11.95 7.97 -4.37
N SER A 174 13.22 7.84 -4.80
CA SER A 174 13.71 8.49 -6.02
C SER A 174 13.84 7.52 -7.21
N THR A 175 13.68 6.21 -7.01
CA THR A 175 13.80 5.22 -8.09
C THR A 175 12.59 4.29 -8.13
N PHE A 176 12.32 3.52 -7.07
CA PHE A 176 11.27 2.51 -7.09
C PHE A 176 9.87 3.13 -7.25
N LEU A 177 9.52 4.09 -6.41
CA LEU A 177 8.20 4.74 -6.43
C LEU A 177 7.90 5.47 -7.74
N PRO A 178 8.80 6.29 -8.31
CA PRO A 178 8.56 6.93 -9.60
C PRO A 178 8.31 5.92 -10.73
N ILE A 179 9.12 4.87 -10.83
CA ILE A 179 8.98 3.84 -11.86
C ILE A 179 7.67 3.06 -11.67
N LEU A 180 7.32 2.67 -10.45
CA LEU A 180 6.07 1.99 -10.17
C LEU A 180 4.85 2.86 -10.53
N ASN A 181 4.84 4.14 -10.14
CA ASN A 181 3.78 5.08 -10.48
C ASN A 181 3.62 5.23 -11.99
N GLU A 182 4.73 5.37 -12.73
CA GLU A 182 4.72 5.48 -14.19
C GLU A 182 4.17 4.21 -14.85
N GLN A 183 4.62 3.02 -14.41
CA GLN A 183 4.14 1.74 -14.94
C GLN A 183 2.65 1.55 -14.68
N GLU A 184 2.18 1.79 -13.47
CA GLU A 184 0.77 1.61 -13.09
C GLU A 184 -0.14 2.65 -13.76
N GLN A 185 0.34 3.88 -13.92
CA GLN A 185 -0.39 4.93 -14.66
C GLN A 185 -0.48 4.60 -16.16
N THR A 186 0.64 4.20 -16.77
CA THR A 186 0.71 3.85 -18.21
C THR A 186 -0.19 2.65 -18.53
N ASN A 187 -0.22 1.66 -17.63
CA ASN A 187 -1.04 0.48 -17.77
C ASN A 187 -2.51 0.68 -17.36
N GLY A 188 -2.89 1.90 -16.93
CA GLY A 188 -4.26 2.21 -16.51
C GLY A 188 -4.69 1.50 -15.22
N ASN A 189 -3.76 1.09 -14.38
CA ASN A 189 -4.04 0.39 -13.12
C ASN A 189 -4.14 1.33 -11.92
N LEU A 190 -3.57 2.55 -12.02
CA LEU A 190 -3.58 3.53 -10.94
C LEU A 190 -4.86 4.36 -10.98
N PRO A 191 -5.62 4.50 -9.88
CA PRO A 191 -6.77 5.38 -9.83
C PRO A 191 -6.38 6.84 -10.09
N VAL A 192 -7.23 7.59 -10.78
CA VAL A 192 -6.97 8.99 -11.13
C VAL A 192 -6.79 9.85 -9.86
N GLY A 193 -5.67 10.56 -9.79
CA GLY A 193 -5.32 11.40 -8.64
C GLY A 193 -4.79 10.61 -7.43
N TRP A 194 -4.36 9.35 -7.61
CA TRP A 194 -3.72 8.56 -6.57
C TRP A 194 -2.26 8.27 -6.94
N ASN A 195 -1.40 8.14 -5.93
CA ASN A 195 0.01 7.79 -6.10
C ASN A 195 0.48 6.81 -5.04
N TYR A 196 1.41 5.93 -5.43
CA TYR A 196 2.20 5.13 -4.50
C TYR A 196 3.26 6.01 -3.85
N VAL A 197 3.32 5.92 -2.54
CA VAL A 197 4.25 6.69 -1.69
C VAL A 197 4.70 5.84 -0.50
N LEU A 198 5.66 6.31 0.28
CA LEU A 198 5.88 5.79 1.63
C LEU A 198 4.80 6.34 2.57
N PRO A 199 4.33 5.55 3.56
CA PRO A 199 3.45 6.06 4.60
C PRO A 199 4.17 7.11 5.44
N THR A 200 3.43 8.01 6.11
CA THR A 200 3.97 8.81 7.20
C THR A 200 4.18 7.96 8.45
N GLU A 201 4.95 8.45 9.41
CA GLU A 201 5.13 7.80 10.72
C GLU A 201 3.77 7.55 11.38
N ALA A 202 2.90 8.56 11.38
CA ALA A 202 1.57 8.49 11.97
C ALA A 202 0.65 7.48 11.27
N GLU A 203 0.64 7.44 9.95
CA GLU A 203 -0.11 6.46 9.17
C GLU A 203 0.38 5.03 9.44
N TRP A 204 1.70 4.85 9.49
CA TRP A 204 2.31 3.57 9.81
C TRP A 204 1.91 3.10 11.22
N GLU A 205 2.04 3.98 12.24
CA GLU A 205 1.70 3.63 13.63
C GLU A 205 0.20 3.39 13.82
N TYR A 206 -0.66 4.17 13.16
CA TYR A 206 -2.10 3.96 13.15
C TYR A 206 -2.47 2.56 12.62
N ALA A 207 -1.88 2.18 11.48
CA ALA A 207 -2.09 0.86 10.89
C ALA A 207 -1.47 -0.27 11.74
N CYS A 208 -0.30 -0.02 12.36
CA CYS A 208 0.35 -0.96 13.26
C CYS A 208 -0.51 -1.25 14.48
N ARG A 209 -1.00 -0.22 15.16
CA ARG A 209 -1.86 -0.34 16.33
C ARG A 209 -3.20 -1.00 16.00
N ALA A 210 -3.80 -0.66 14.89
CA ALA A 210 -5.07 -1.21 14.45
C ALA A 210 -6.15 -1.23 15.57
N GLY A 211 -6.21 -0.12 16.35
CA GLY A 211 -7.09 0.06 17.48
C GLY A 211 -6.52 -0.36 18.85
N SER A 212 -5.34 -0.97 18.89
CA SER A 212 -4.66 -1.30 20.16
C SER A 212 -4.01 -0.06 20.80
N THR A 213 -4.02 0.00 22.13
CA THR A 213 -3.29 0.98 22.94
C THR A 213 -2.09 0.37 23.68
N THR A 214 -1.79 -0.91 23.44
CA THR A 214 -0.68 -1.65 24.05
C THR A 214 0.63 -1.42 23.30
N ALA A 215 1.75 -1.85 23.91
CA ALA A 215 3.08 -1.71 23.34
C ALA A 215 3.20 -2.33 21.93
N TYR A 216 2.53 -3.45 21.72
CA TYR A 216 2.41 -4.13 20.42
C TYR A 216 0.93 -4.27 20.04
N SER A 217 0.63 -4.51 18.78
CA SER A 217 -0.75 -4.70 18.31
C SER A 217 -1.48 -5.89 18.94
N PHE A 218 -0.75 -6.84 19.52
CA PHE A 218 -1.24 -8.06 20.14
C PHE A 218 -1.10 -8.07 21.68
N GLY A 219 -0.67 -6.96 22.33
CA GLY A 219 -0.55 -6.85 23.79
C GLY A 219 0.73 -6.17 24.26
N ASN A 220 1.07 -6.34 25.55
CA ASN A 220 2.22 -5.68 26.19
C ASN A 220 3.51 -6.54 26.20
N SER A 221 3.47 -7.74 25.66
CA SER A 221 4.62 -8.63 25.59
C SER A 221 4.75 -9.26 24.21
N ILE A 222 5.97 -9.56 23.83
CA ILE A 222 6.33 -10.17 22.54
C ILE A 222 7.11 -11.47 22.79
N SER A 223 7.06 -12.38 21.82
CA SER A 223 7.86 -13.61 21.80
C SER A 223 8.20 -13.99 20.36
N SER A 224 9.15 -14.89 20.16
CA SER A 224 9.55 -15.40 18.85
C SER A 224 8.43 -16.16 18.10
N SER A 225 7.33 -16.49 18.75
CA SER A 225 6.13 -17.02 18.10
C SER A 225 5.22 -15.94 17.51
N LEU A 226 5.44 -14.65 17.82
CA LEU A 226 4.62 -13.52 17.42
C LEU A 226 5.32 -12.60 16.40
N ALA A 227 6.66 -12.62 16.36
CA ALA A 227 7.44 -11.76 15.50
C ALA A 227 8.86 -12.31 15.26
N ASN A 228 9.49 -11.88 14.16
CA ASN A 228 10.90 -12.14 13.87
C ASN A 228 11.76 -11.01 14.43
N TYR A 229 12.46 -11.25 15.57
CA TYR A 229 13.32 -10.27 16.22
C TYR A 229 14.52 -10.95 16.93
N SER A 230 15.44 -10.18 17.49
CA SER A 230 16.62 -10.72 18.18
C SER A 230 16.26 -11.31 19.53
N ASP A 231 15.93 -12.59 19.51
CA ASP A 231 15.77 -13.45 20.71
C ASP A 231 16.96 -14.42 20.91
N TYR A 232 18.13 -14.08 20.39
CA TYR A 232 19.35 -14.88 20.26
C TYR A 232 19.38 -15.91 19.12
N TYR A 233 18.32 -16.08 18.32
CA TYR A 233 18.25 -17.14 17.30
C TYR A 233 17.98 -16.64 15.88
N SER A 234 17.44 -15.44 15.68
CA SER A 234 17.15 -14.92 14.36
C SER A 234 18.18 -13.88 13.91
N GLU A 235 18.99 -14.24 12.93
CA GLU A 235 19.98 -13.33 12.32
C GLU A 235 19.63 -13.00 10.87
N ARG A 236 18.41 -13.29 10.41
CA ARG A 236 17.96 -13.10 9.03
C ARG A 236 16.48 -12.80 8.93
N THR A 237 16.09 -12.27 7.79
CA THR A 237 14.68 -12.09 7.43
C THR A 237 13.94 -13.42 7.31
N SER A 238 12.64 -13.42 7.62
CA SER A 238 11.68 -14.50 7.36
C SER A 238 10.81 -14.18 6.16
N LEU A 239 10.07 -15.19 5.67
CA LEU A 239 9.01 -14.96 4.68
C LEU A 239 8.00 -13.96 5.24
N VAL A 240 7.54 -13.02 4.41
CA VAL A 240 6.46 -12.12 4.82
C VAL A 240 5.19 -12.92 5.16
N GLY A 241 4.43 -12.47 6.15
CA GLY A 241 3.21 -13.16 6.58
C GLY A 241 3.45 -14.43 7.41
N SER A 242 4.66 -14.64 7.94
CA SER A 242 4.97 -15.82 8.77
C SER A 242 4.30 -15.78 10.14
N PHE A 243 3.83 -14.65 10.59
CA PHE A 243 3.19 -14.43 11.90
C PHE A 243 1.74 -13.98 11.73
N SER A 244 1.01 -13.87 12.84
CA SER A 244 -0.40 -13.46 12.81
C SER A 244 -0.56 -11.99 12.43
N GLN A 245 -1.57 -11.70 11.64
CA GLN A 245 -1.97 -10.33 11.30
C GLN A 245 -2.57 -9.59 12.50
N ASN A 246 -2.49 -8.25 12.49
CA ASN A 246 -3.24 -7.42 13.42
C ASN A 246 -4.73 -7.30 13.02
N THR A 247 -5.53 -6.55 13.78
CA THR A 247 -6.98 -6.45 13.55
C THR A 247 -7.37 -5.73 12.26
N PHE A 248 -6.46 -4.96 11.64
CA PHE A 248 -6.67 -4.37 10.30
C PHE A 248 -6.22 -5.30 9.17
N GLY A 249 -5.56 -6.43 9.47
CA GLY A 249 -5.10 -7.40 8.48
C GLY A 249 -3.64 -7.23 8.03
N PHE A 250 -2.86 -6.41 8.71
CA PHE A 250 -1.43 -6.20 8.41
C PHE A 250 -0.55 -7.21 9.13
N TYR A 251 0.46 -7.68 8.44
CA TYR A 251 1.48 -8.62 8.91
C TYR A 251 2.81 -7.91 9.13
N ASP A 252 3.64 -8.51 9.97
CA ASP A 252 5.05 -8.16 10.19
C ASP A 252 5.28 -6.69 10.59
N MET A 253 4.26 -6.07 11.26
CA MET A 253 4.38 -4.70 11.79
C MET A 253 5.35 -4.61 12.98
N HIS A 254 5.84 -5.74 13.48
CA HIS A 254 6.73 -5.87 14.63
C HIS A 254 7.88 -6.82 14.27
N GLY A 255 9.02 -6.30 13.81
CA GLY A 255 10.21 -7.10 13.47
C GLY A 255 10.39 -7.33 11.98
N ASN A 256 11.08 -8.39 11.62
CA ASN A 256 11.52 -8.78 10.27
C ASN A 256 12.47 -7.74 9.67
N VAL A 257 11.97 -6.68 9.00
CA VAL A 257 12.78 -5.51 8.62
C VAL A 257 12.20 -4.23 9.18
N SER A 258 13.07 -3.28 9.53
CA SER A 258 12.64 -1.91 9.82
C SER A 258 12.18 -1.25 8.53
N GLU A 259 11.13 -0.46 8.58
CA GLU A 259 10.46 0.07 7.40
C GLU A 259 10.66 1.57 7.25
N TRP A 260 11.14 2.00 6.09
CA TRP A 260 11.22 3.42 5.77
C TRP A 260 9.82 4.06 5.77
N VAL A 261 9.72 5.23 6.44
CA VAL A 261 8.56 6.13 6.33
C VAL A 261 8.98 7.48 5.73
N ASN A 262 8.00 8.34 5.45
CA ASN A 262 8.27 9.58 4.71
C ASN A 262 8.77 10.73 5.60
N ASP A 263 8.67 10.62 6.91
CA ASP A 263 8.93 11.69 7.85
C ASP A 263 10.43 11.95 8.01
N TRP A 264 10.76 13.23 8.09
CA TRP A 264 12.08 13.69 8.42
C TRP A 264 12.30 13.68 9.94
N VAL A 265 13.56 13.52 10.33
CA VAL A 265 14.03 13.85 11.67
C VAL A 265 15.28 14.71 11.55
N TYR A 266 15.35 15.74 12.37
CA TYR A 266 16.55 16.54 12.52
C TYR A 266 17.36 15.93 13.67
N TYR A 267 18.54 15.43 13.36
CA TYR A 267 19.46 14.90 14.36
C TYR A 267 20.72 15.77 14.38
N ASP A 268 20.92 16.51 15.45
CA ASP A 268 22.20 17.12 15.80
C ASP A 268 22.88 16.19 16.80
N ILE A 269 24.15 15.87 16.59
CA ILE A 269 24.96 15.04 17.49
C ILE A 269 25.12 15.65 18.88
N HIS A 270 24.77 16.90 19.05
CA HIS A 270 24.88 17.66 20.30
C HIS A 270 23.56 17.87 21.03
N ASP A 271 22.43 17.65 20.34
CA ASP A 271 21.09 17.78 20.89
C ASP A 271 20.29 16.51 20.62
N ALA A 272 19.42 16.14 21.56
CA ALA A 272 18.41 15.12 21.29
C ALA A 272 17.57 15.55 20.07
N PRO A 273 17.07 14.62 19.25
CA PRO A 273 16.22 14.98 18.12
C PRO A 273 15.13 15.92 18.61
N GLU A 274 14.97 17.06 17.92
CA GLU A 274 13.88 17.98 18.24
C GLU A 274 12.55 17.20 18.14
N ASN A 275 11.84 17.19 19.23
CA ASN A 275 10.58 16.48 19.34
C ASN A 275 9.51 17.29 18.60
N PHE A 276 9.17 16.85 17.36
CA PHE A 276 8.15 17.51 16.57
C PHE A 276 6.73 17.19 17.06
N TYR A 277 6.60 16.12 17.83
CA TYR A 277 5.34 15.76 18.45
C TYR A 277 5.26 16.42 19.81
N THR A 278 4.45 17.45 19.90
CA THR A 278 4.02 18.03 21.16
C THR A 278 2.81 17.24 21.68
N ASP A 279 2.40 17.47 22.91
CA ASP A 279 1.15 16.95 23.48
C ASP A 279 -0.13 17.49 22.78
N ALA A 280 0.03 18.38 21.79
CA ALA A 280 -1.08 18.95 21.04
C ALA A 280 -1.66 17.95 20.03
N ASN A 281 -3.00 17.99 19.87
CA ASN A 281 -3.70 17.21 18.85
C ASN A 281 -3.24 17.61 17.44
N GLN A 282 -3.00 16.62 16.59
CA GLN A 282 -2.54 16.80 15.21
C GLN A 282 -3.49 16.13 14.21
N SER A 283 -3.55 16.69 13.00
CA SER A 283 -4.29 16.08 11.89
C SER A 283 -3.32 15.86 10.73
N ASP A 284 -3.30 14.63 10.22
CA ASP A 284 -2.44 14.18 9.11
C ASP A 284 -0.99 14.68 9.24
N PRO A 285 -0.30 14.43 10.38
CA PRO A 285 1.04 14.95 10.57
C PRO A 285 2.01 14.38 9.55
N LEU A 286 2.89 15.24 9.02
CA LEU A 286 3.92 14.91 8.03
C LEU A 286 5.34 14.93 8.62
N GLY A 287 5.44 15.17 9.94
CA GLY A 287 6.70 15.47 10.56
C GLY A 287 7.29 16.84 10.13
N PRO A 288 8.58 17.08 10.36
CA PRO A 288 9.26 18.27 9.91
C PRO A 288 9.28 18.40 8.39
N SER A 289 9.27 19.62 7.87
CA SER A 289 9.39 19.88 6.42
C SER A 289 10.78 19.55 5.84
N SER A 290 11.80 19.42 6.70
CA SER A 290 13.18 19.06 6.34
C SER A 290 13.88 18.38 7.52
N GLY A 291 14.99 17.73 7.25
CA GLY A 291 15.81 17.07 8.27
C GLY A 291 17.09 16.49 7.69
N THR A 292 17.86 15.79 8.50
CA THR A 292 19.12 15.13 8.09
C THR A 292 18.92 13.64 7.85
N ASN A 293 17.90 13.05 8.49
CA ASN A 293 17.61 11.62 8.44
C ASN A 293 16.15 11.37 8.17
N LYS A 294 15.82 10.12 7.81
CA LYS A 294 14.46 9.61 7.67
C LYS A 294 14.17 8.59 8.75
N ILE A 295 12.92 8.58 9.22
CA ILE A 295 12.44 7.65 10.24
C ILE A 295 12.29 6.25 9.65
N ILE A 296 12.58 5.24 10.48
CA ILE A 296 12.26 3.83 10.26
C ILE A 296 11.45 3.30 11.44
N LYS A 297 10.48 2.44 11.17
CA LYS A 297 9.52 1.90 12.13
C LYS A 297 9.59 0.36 12.19
N GLY A 298 8.97 -0.23 13.21
CA GLY A 298 8.72 -1.67 13.33
C GLY A 298 9.86 -2.49 13.93
N GLY A 299 11.09 -1.99 13.94
CA GLY A 299 12.27 -2.76 14.34
C GLY A 299 12.59 -3.86 13.31
N SER A 300 13.53 -4.75 13.61
CA SER A 300 13.98 -5.78 12.66
C SER A 300 14.33 -7.08 13.34
N HIS A 301 14.62 -8.13 12.54
CA HIS A 301 15.09 -9.43 13.00
C HIS A 301 16.32 -9.38 13.94
N SER A 302 17.06 -8.28 13.94
CA SER A 302 18.28 -8.12 14.76
C SER A 302 18.12 -7.13 15.94
N LYS A 303 16.94 -6.56 16.11
CA LYS A 303 16.63 -5.61 17.20
C LYS A 303 15.98 -6.34 18.37
N THR A 304 16.18 -5.83 19.59
CA THR A 304 15.49 -6.31 20.79
C THR A 304 14.05 -5.83 20.82
N GLU A 305 13.23 -6.44 21.66
CA GLU A 305 11.78 -6.17 21.80
C GLU A 305 11.43 -4.68 21.92
N ASN A 306 12.25 -3.89 22.59
CA ASN A 306 11.97 -2.46 22.81
C ASN A 306 11.85 -1.65 21.50
N PHE A 307 12.57 -2.05 20.46
CA PHE A 307 12.52 -1.40 19.15
C PHE A 307 11.34 -1.84 18.28
N LEU A 308 10.62 -2.89 18.69
CA LEU A 308 9.49 -3.43 17.93
C LEU A 308 8.14 -2.87 18.38
N ARG A 309 8.09 -2.06 19.45
CA ARG A 309 6.86 -1.46 19.95
C ARG A 309 6.23 -0.54 18.89
N SER A 310 4.92 -0.41 18.90
CA SER A 310 4.19 0.42 17.93
C SER A 310 4.70 1.86 17.89
N ALA A 311 5.00 2.45 19.06
CA ALA A 311 5.50 3.80 19.21
C ALA A 311 7.00 3.95 18.88
N ALA A 312 7.78 2.86 19.00
CA ALA A 312 9.22 2.91 18.81
C ALA A 312 9.59 3.35 17.38
N LYS A 313 10.62 4.15 17.27
CA LYS A 313 11.22 4.59 16.01
C LYS A 313 12.73 4.59 16.11
N ASP A 314 13.37 4.55 14.97
CA ASP A 314 14.81 4.76 14.76
C ASP A 314 14.95 5.61 13.49
N TRP A 315 16.13 6.01 13.14
CA TRP A 315 16.37 6.85 11.95
C TRP A 315 17.69 6.52 11.28
N ARG A 316 17.76 6.80 10.00
CA ARG A 316 18.97 6.62 9.18
C ARG A 316 19.11 7.75 8.18
N ALA A 317 20.35 8.00 7.77
CA ALA A 317 20.62 8.89 6.64
C ALA A 317 19.94 8.36 5.36
N LEU A 318 19.54 9.28 4.47
CA LEU A 318 18.75 8.97 3.26
C LEU A 318 19.40 7.92 2.35
N GLY A 319 20.72 7.89 2.28
CA GLY A 319 21.49 6.94 1.47
C GLY A 319 21.95 5.68 2.21
N ALA A 320 21.58 5.53 3.49
CA ALA A 320 21.98 4.35 4.28
C ALA A 320 21.30 3.08 3.75
N LYS A 321 22.07 2.01 3.64
CA LYS A 321 21.62 0.67 3.27
C LYS A 321 22.01 -0.30 4.38
N ASP A 322 21.10 -1.18 4.73
CA ASP A 322 21.32 -2.21 5.76
C ASP A 322 20.40 -3.39 5.44
N ASN A 323 20.90 -4.61 5.64
CA ASN A 323 20.11 -5.84 5.46
C ASN A 323 19.02 -6.06 6.54
N LYS A 324 18.76 -5.02 7.31
CA LYS A 324 17.70 -4.93 8.33
C LYS A 324 16.65 -3.90 7.99
N ILE A 325 16.76 -3.23 6.84
CA ILE A 325 15.88 -2.12 6.45
C ILE A 325 15.26 -2.40 5.08
N GLY A 326 13.94 -2.44 5.06
CA GLY A 326 13.08 -2.53 3.90
C GLY A 326 12.02 -1.43 3.92
N PHE A 327 10.84 -1.71 3.37
CA PHE A 327 9.73 -0.75 3.34
C PHE A 327 8.41 -1.44 3.00
N ARG A 328 7.29 -0.78 3.30
CA ARG A 328 5.98 -1.06 2.71
C ARG A 328 5.42 0.15 2.00
N LEU A 329 4.51 -0.07 1.04
CA LEU A 329 3.90 0.99 0.25
C LEU A 329 2.63 1.51 0.90
N ALA A 330 2.36 2.81 0.69
CA ALA A 330 1.03 3.36 0.77
C ALA A 330 0.54 3.79 -0.63
N LEU A 331 -0.76 3.70 -0.86
CA LEU A 331 -1.42 4.29 -2.03
C LEU A 331 -2.39 5.35 -1.51
N LYS A 332 -2.17 6.59 -1.92
CA LYS A 332 -2.87 7.76 -1.38
C LYS A 332 -3.36 8.67 -2.49
N LYS A 333 -4.45 9.37 -2.21
CA LYS A 333 -4.93 10.44 -3.08
C LYS A 333 -3.96 11.62 -3.02
N SER A 334 -3.59 12.15 -4.18
CA SER A 334 -2.81 13.39 -4.26
C SER A 334 -3.64 14.55 -3.68
N LEU A 335 -3.05 15.33 -2.80
CA LEU A 335 -3.66 16.53 -2.23
C LEU A 335 -3.66 17.67 -3.24
#